data_7468e959522b4718fc290f666feda9d4
#
_entry.id   7468e959522b4718fc290f666feda9d4
#
_cell.length_a   1.000
_cell.length_b   1.000
_cell.length_c   1.000
_cell.angle_alpha   90.00
_cell.angle_beta   90.00
_cell.angle_gamma   90.00
#
_symmetry.space_group_name_H-M   'P 1'
#
loop_
_entity.id
_entity.type
_entity.pdbx_description
1 polymer ?
#
loop_
_entity_poly.entity_id
_entity_poly.type
_entity_poly.pdbx_seq_one_letter_code
_entity_poly.pdbx_strand_id
1 'polypeptide(L)'
;MCKFSESTKQKLGNTVVYIAHYTSNLSKTKLLKLLYLMEERMALKFHVPFIGIPFEVWQAGPVAKDVFIDLSDGPFLLKSFVKTDFRDGGTFIEAVADFDDSEFSECEIEMMNEVLARYGNMTASELVSETHKEGTLWYRTAARAGLLEAFNKHECNNSDQQINFTEAMSDCAAEDYRESLN
;
A
#
# COMPACT_ATOMS: atom_id res chain seq x y z
N MET A 1 -7.29 13.76 7.56
CA MET A 1 -7.52 12.34 7.81
C MET A 1 -8.77 11.93 7.06
N CYS A 2 -8.66 11.10 6.02
CA CYS A 2 -9.82 10.55 5.32
C CYS A 2 -10.71 9.80 6.33
N LYS A 3 -12.03 9.97 6.22
CA LYS A 3 -12.96 9.13 6.98
C LYS A 3 -13.13 7.81 6.22
N PHE A 4 -12.35 6.80 6.57
CA PHE A 4 -12.59 5.46 6.07
C PHE A 4 -13.98 4.98 6.52
N SER A 5 -14.70 4.29 5.63
CA SER A 5 -15.89 3.53 6.02
C SER A 5 -15.51 2.43 7.02
N GLU A 6 -16.45 1.91 7.78
CA GLU A 6 -16.15 0.80 8.69
C GLU A 6 -15.69 -0.45 7.90
N SER A 7 -16.31 -0.74 6.76
CA SER A 7 -15.88 -1.85 5.87
C SER A 7 -14.45 -1.63 5.35
N THR A 8 -14.10 -0.44 4.84
CA THR A 8 -12.73 -0.13 4.41
C THR A 8 -11.72 -0.32 5.54
N LYS A 9 -12.08 0.10 6.76
CA LYS A 9 -11.24 -0.06 7.95
C LYS A 9 -11.05 -1.53 8.32
N GLN A 10 -12.14 -2.33 8.30
CA GLN A 10 -12.07 -3.77 8.55
C GLN A 10 -11.19 -4.47 7.51
N LYS A 11 -11.41 -4.18 6.23
CA LYS A 11 -10.62 -4.75 5.14
C LYS A 11 -9.14 -4.36 5.23
N LEU A 12 -8.84 -3.08 5.45
CA LEU A 12 -7.46 -2.60 5.65
C LEU A 12 -6.82 -3.28 6.86
N GLY A 13 -7.51 -3.31 8.00
CA GLY A 13 -7.00 -3.89 9.24
C GLY A 13 -6.67 -5.37 9.08
N ASN A 14 -7.60 -6.14 8.52
CA ASN A 14 -7.39 -7.58 8.27
C ASN A 14 -6.31 -7.83 7.21
N THR A 15 -6.19 -6.97 6.19
CA THR A 15 -5.04 -7.05 5.25
C THR A 15 -3.72 -6.88 5.98
N VAL A 16 -3.61 -5.92 6.91
CA VAL A 16 -2.38 -5.70 7.69
C VAL A 16 -2.08 -6.88 8.62
N VAL A 17 -3.11 -7.44 9.27
CA VAL A 17 -2.99 -8.68 10.07
C VAL A 17 -2.48 -9.84 9.21
N TYR A 18 -3.06 -10.02 8.03
CA TYR A 18 -2.66 -11.07 7.09
C TYR A 18 -1.19 -10.93 6.69
N ILE A 19 -0.77 -9.74 6.28
CA ILE A 19 0.64 -9.46 5.96
C ILE A 19 1.55 -9.74 7.16
N ALA A 20 1.16 -9.33 8.36
CA ALA A 20 1.94 -9.53 9.58
C ALA A 20 2.12 -11.02 9.96
N HIS A 21 1.13 -11.87 9.68
CA HIS A 21 1.24 -13.31 9.89
C HIS A 21 2.18 -14.00 8.90
N TYR A 22 2.27 -13.49 7.67
CA TYR A 22 3.10 -14.08 6.60
C TYR A 22 4.51 -13.50 6.50
N THR A 23 4.81 -12.40 7.21
CA THR A 23 6.10 -11.73 7.10
C THR A 23 6.76 -11.54 8.47
N SER A 24 7.98 -12.04 8.63
CA SER A 24 8.77 -11.75 9.82
C SER A 24 9.31 -10.32 9.79
N ASN A 25 9.43 -9.67 10.95
CA ASN A 25 10.00 -8.32 11.10
C ASN A 25 9.37 -7.30 10.13
N LEU A 26 8.04 -7.21 10.13
CA LEU A 26 7.30 -6.32 9.27
C LEU A 26 7.53 -4.87 9.66
N SER A 27 8.43 -4.17 8.95
CA SER A 27 8.60 -2.73 9.14
C SER A 27 7.47 -1.94 8.47
N LYS A 28 7.19 -0.73 8.97
CA LYS A 28 6.21 0.19 8.38
C LYS A 28 6.45 0.42 6.89
N THR A 29 7.70 0.62 6.48
CA THR A 29 8.05 0.79 5.07
C THR A 29 7.69 -0.45 4.25
N LYS A 30 8.05 -1.64 4.73
CA LYS A 30 7.71 -2.90 4.06
C LYS A 30 6.20 -3.08 3.92
N LEU A 31 5.45 -2.84 5.00
CA LEU A 31 3.99 -2.91 4.98
C LEU A 31 3.38 -1.99 3.91
N LEU A 32 3.78 -0.72 3.87
CA LEU A 32 3.24 0.24 2.89
C LEU A 32 3.50 -0.17 1.44
N LYS A 33 4.65 -0.79 1.16
CA LYS A 33 4.96 -1.31 -0.18
C LYS A 33 4.12 -2.54 -0.52
N LEU A 34 3.91 -3.45 0.43
CA LEU A 34 3.06 -4.62 0.20
C LEU A 34 1.60 -4.22 -0.01
N LEU A 35 1.07 -3.27 0.76
CA LEU A 35 -0.28 -2.71 0.55
C LEU A 35 -0.42 -2.10 -0.85
N TYR A 36 0.57 -1.31 -1.28
CA TYR A 36 0.58 -0.74 -2.64
C TYR A 36 0.59 -1.81 -3.72
N LEU A 37 1.44 -2.83 -3.60
CA LEU A 37 1.55 -3.90 -4.58
C LEU A 37 0.26 -4.74 -4.67
N MET A 38 -0.47 -4.92 -3.56
CA MET A 38 -1.79 -5.55 -3.56
C MET A 38 -2.82 -4.69 -4.30
N GLU A 39 -2.89 -3.39 -4.01
CA GLU A 39 -3.77 -2.45 -4.70
C GLU A 39 -3.46 -2.39 -6.21
N GLU A 40 -2.17 -2.24 -6.56
CA GLU A 40 -1.73 -2.22 -7.97
C GLU A 40 -2.07 -3.53 -8.68
N ARG A 41 -1.88 -4.68 -8.03
CA ARG A 41 -2.18 -5.99 -8.61
C ARG A 41 -3.67 -6.15 -8.91
N MET A 42 -4.56 -5.76 -7.99
CA MET A 42 -6.00 -5.80 -8.20
C MET A 42 -6.43 -4.84 -9.31
N ALA A 43 -5.95 -3.61 -9.28
CA ALA A 43 -6.25 -2.60 -10.27
C ALA A 43 -5.85 -3.04 -11.68
N LEU A 44 -4.63 -3.57 -11.86
CA LEU A 44 -4.11 -3.92 -13.19
C LEU A 44 -4.61 -5.27 -13.71
N LYS A 45 -4.91 -6.24 -12.84
CA LYS A 45 -5.35 -7.58 -13.26
C LYS A 45 -6.86 -7.71 -13.38
N PHE A 46 -7.60 -7.07 -12.47
CA PHE A 46 -9.04 -7.24 -12.34
C PHE A 46 -9.84 -5.95 -12.59
N HIS A 47 -9.18 -4.81 -12.74
CA HIS A 47 -9.77 -3.49 -12.97
C HIS A 47 -10.73 -3.05 -11.85
N VAL A 48 -10.45 -3.46 -10.63
CA VAL A 48 -11.18 -3.06 -9.43
C VAL A 48 -10.20 -2.65 -8.33
N PRO A 49 -10.57 -1.75 -7.41
CA PRO A 49 -9.74 -1.45 -6.24
C PRO A 49 -9.69 -2.66 -5.30
N PHE A 50 -8.57 -2.82 -4.58
CA PHE A 50 -8.47 -3.81 -3.50
C PHE A 50 -9.09 -3.25 -2.21
N ILE A 51 -8.49 -2.19 -1.68
CA ILE A 51 -9.01 -1.47 -0.50
C ILE A 51 -9.60 -0.12 -0.93
N GLY A 52 -9.12 0.43 -2.04
CA GLY A 52 -9.55 1.71 -2.58
C GLY A 52 -8.97 2.91 -1.82
N ILE A 53 -7.80 2.77 -1.19
CA ILE A 53 -7.13 3.87 -0.50
C ILE A 53 -6.14 4.60 -1.42
N PRO A 54 -5.98 5.93 -1.28
CA PRO A 54 -5.05 6.69 -2.11
C PRO A 54 -3.60 6.42 -1.73
N PHE A 55 -2.73 6.39 -2.74
CA PHE A 55 -1.28 6.34 -2.58
C PHE A 55 -0.62 7.59 -3.16
N GLU A 56 0.26 8.22 -2.39
CA GLU A 56 1.07 9.37 -2.80
C GLU A 56 2.46 8.93 -3.26
N VAL A 57 3.07 9.77 -4.12
CA VAL A 57 4.44 9.59 -4.61
C VAL A 57 5.43 10.20 -3.61
N TRP A 58 6.13 9.38 -2.85
CA TRP A 58 7.18 9.81 -1.93
C TRP A 58 8.56 9.31 -2.40
N GLN A 59 9.64 9.91 -1.91
CA GLN A 59 11.01 9.52 -2.26
C GLN A 59 11.30 8.04 -1.97
N ALA A 60 10.78 7.51 -0.87
CA ALA A 60 10.91 6.09 -0.53
C ALA A 60 9.84 5.19 -1.20
N GLY A 61 9.24 5.63 -2.31
CA GLY A 61 8.22 4.89 -3.06
C GLY A 61 6.78 5.24 -2.67
N PRO A 62 5.78 4.49 -3.15
CA PRO A 62 4.37 4.77 -2.90
C PRO A 62 4.00 4.65 -1.43
N VAL A 63 3.19 5.59 -0.92
CA VAL A 63 2.77 5.67 0.49
C VAL A 63 1.29 5.98 0.61
N ALA A 64 0.54 5.12 1.31
CA ALA A 64 -0.78 5.44 1.83
C ALA A 64 -0.61 6.34 3.06
N LYS A 65 -0.75 7.66 2.86
CA LYS A 65 -0.41 8.69 3.86
C LYS A 65 -1.15 8.52 5.18
N ASP A 66 -2.46 8.25 5.15
CA ASP A 66 -3.25 8.09 6.38
C ASP A 66 -2.78 6.86 7.18
N VAL A 67 -2.43 5.77 6.50
CA VAL A 67 -1.86 4.56 7.14
C VAL A 67 -0.46 4.86 7.70
N PHE A 68 0.37 5.60 6.94
CA PHE A 68 1.70 6.02 7.41
C PHE A 68 1.62 6.83 8.69
N ILE A 69 0.69 7.80 8.76
CA ILE A 69 0.50 8.66 9.94
C ILE A 69 0.00 7.82 11.12
N ASP A 70 -1.03 6.99 10.91
CA ASP A 70 -1.61 6.14 11.95
C ASP A 70 -0.56 5.25 12.62
N LEU A 71 0.33 4.66 11.82
CA LEU A 71 1.38 3.76 12.32
C LEU A 71 2.63 4.49 12.85
N SER A 72 2.72 5.81 12.74
CA SER A 72 3.88 6.58 13.20
C SER A 72 3.83 6.91 14.68
N ASP A 73 2.65 7.25 15.19
CA ASP A 73 2.44 7.75 16.56
C ASP A 73 1.71 6.73 17.46
N GLY A 74 1.68 5.47 17.02
CA GLY A 74 0.86 4.42 17.63
C GLY A 74 -0.53 4.37 16.98
N PRO A 75 -1.01 3.18 16.60
CA PRO A 75 -2.21 3.06 15.78
C PRO A 75 -3.46 3.51 16.56
N PHE A 76 -4.22 4.40 15.96
CA PHE A 76 -5.55 4.78 16.40
C PHE A 76 -6.63 4.14 15.52
N LEU A 77 -6.46 4.25 14.20
CA LEU A 77 -7.35 3.64 13.21
C LEU A 77 -7.26 2.10 13.27
N LEU A 78 -6.04 1.59 13.33
CA LEU A 78 -5.73 0.16 13.28
C LEU A 78 -5.48 -0.47 14.65
N LYS A 79 -5.79 0.20 15.77
CA LYS A 79 -5.47 -0.23 17.14
C LYS A 79 -6.07 -1.59 17.54
N SER A 80 -7.19 -1.99 16.95
CA SER A 80 -7.82 -3.30 17.21
C SER A 80 -7.18 -4.44 16.42
N PHE A 81 -6.34 -4.15 15.44
CA PHE A 81 -5.72 -5.11 14.53
C PHE A 81 -4.24 -5.30 14.81
N VAL A 82 -3.52 -4.20 15.09
CA VAL A 82 -2.07 -4.21 15.23
C VAL A 82 -1.60 -3.29 16.35
N LYS A 83 -0.40 -3.55 16.82
CA LYS A 83 0.42 -2.63 17.62
C LYS A 83 1.71 -2.30 16.88
N THR A 84 2.33 -1.19 17.24
CA THR A 84 3.62 -0.76 16.72
C THR A 84 4.69 -0.83 17.80
N ASP A 85 5.90 -1.20 17.40
CA ASP A 85 7.10 -1.21 18.25
C ASP A 85 8.21 -0.44 17.53
N PHE A 86 8.83 0.52 18.25
CA PHE A 86 9.94 1.29 17.71
C PHE A 86 11.26 0.67 18.17
N ARG A 87 11.99 0.07 17.24
CA ARG A 87 13.29 -0.56 17.48
C ARG A 87 14.21 -0.37 16.27
N ASP A 88 15.51 -0.42 16.48
CA ASP A 88 16.53 -0.33 15.43
C ASP A 88 16.36 0.88 14.47
N GLY A 89 15.81 1.99 14.98
CA GLY A 89 15.57 3.20 14.20
C GLY A 89 14.35 3.11 13.25
N GLY A 90 13.50 2.08 13.39
CA GLY A 90 12.31 1.87 12.58
C GLY A 90 11.07 1.49 13.38
N THR A 91 9.90 1.69 12.79
CA THR A 91 8.63 1.23 13.33
C THR A 91 8.31 -0.14 12.76
N PHE A 92 8.06 -1.11 13.62
CA PHE A 92 7.66 -2.48 13.29
C PHE A 92 6.21 -2.73 13.69
N ILE A 93 5.54 -3.57 12.94
CA ILE A 93 4.11 -3.87 13.07
C ILE A 93 3.96 -5.31 13.51
N GLU A 94 3.14 -5.52 14.56
CA GLU A 94 2.77 -6.83 15.08
C GLU A 94 1.24 -6.95 15.12
N ALA A 95 0.70 -8.06 14.62
CA ALA A 95 -0.73 -8.34 14.73
C ALA A 95 -1.12 -8.58 16.19
N VAL A 96 -2.27 -8.06 16.59
CA VAL A 96 -2.90 -8.31 17.91
C VAL A 96 -4.27 -8.96 17.79
N ALA A 97 -4.78 -9.09 16.56
CA ALA A 97 -6.01 -9.80 16.23
C ALA A 97 -5.70 -11.03 15.37
N ASP A 98 -6.63 -11.98 15.37
CA ASP A 98 -6.66 -13.04 14.38
C ASP A 98 -7.18 -12.48 13.03
N PHE A 99 -6.79 -13.13 11.93
CA PHE A 99 -7.27 -12.76 10.61
C PHE A 99 -8.74 -13.16 10.44
N ASP A 100 -9.56 -12.21 9.99
CA ASP A 100 -10.96 -12.40 9.63
C ASP A 100 -11.11 -12.14 8.11
N ASP A 101 -11.55 -13.15 7.38
CA ASP A 101 -11.71 -13.12 5.93
C ASP A 101 -13.08 -12.64 5.44
N SER A 102 -13.97 -12.23 6.34
CA SER A 102 -15.36 -11.87 6.03
C SER A 102 -15.52 -10.73 5.01
N GLU A 103 -14.51 -9.85 4.90
CA GLU A 103 -14.48 -8.72 3.96
C GLU A 103 -13.77 -9.06 2.63
N PHE A 104 -13.38 -10.32 2.42
CA PHE A 104 -12.59 -10.73 1.26
C PHE A 104 -13.30 -11.77 0.41
N SER A 105 -13.19 -11.63 -0.91
CA SER A 105 -13.49 -12.68 -1.87
C SER A 105 -12.33 -13.68 -1.97
N GLU A 106 -12.60 -14.88 -2.46
CA GLU A 106 -11.57 -15.89 -2.74
C GLU A 106 -10.47 -15.34 -3.67
N CYS A 107 -10.86 -14.58 -4.70
CA CYS A 107 -9.94 -13.95 -5.65
C CYS A 107 -8.98 -12.96 -4.96
N GLU A 108 -9.44 -12.21 -3.96
CA GLU A 108 -8.61 -11.27 -3.19
C GLU A 108 -7.64 -12.01 -2.26
N ILE A 109 -8.08 -13.11 -1.64
CA ILE A 109 -7.19 -13.98 -0.86
C ILE A 109 -6.10 -14.59 -1.75
N GLU A 110 -6.46 -15.09 -2.93
CA GLU A 110 -5.48 -15.61 -3.90
C GLU A 110 -4.49 -14.52 -4.34
N MET A 111 -4.96 -13.31 -4.62
CA MET A 111 -4.11 -12.18 -4.97
C MET A 111 -3.15 -11.81 -3.84
N MET A 112 -3.63 -11.76 -2.59
CA MET A 112 -2.76 -11.51 -1.41
C MET A 112 -1.67 -12.59 -1.31
N ASN A 113 -2.03 -13.87 -1.51
CA ASN A 113 -1.07 -14.97 -1.53
C ASN A 113 -0.04 -14.84 -2.65
N GLU A 114 -0.47 -14.49 -3.89
CA GLU A 114 0.44 -14.25 -5.02
C GLU A 114 1.46 -13.14 -4.69
N VAL A 115 0.98 -12.01 -4.14
CA VAL A 115 1.84 -10.87 -3.77
C VAL A 115 2.82 -11.26 -2.66
N LEU A 116 2.36 -11.93 -1.61
CA LEU A 116 3.22 -12.34 -0.49
C LEU A 116 4.22 -13.43 -0.90
N ALA A 117 3.84 -14.39 -1.73
CA ALA A 117 4.77 -15.39 -2.26
C ALA A 117 5.91 -14.75 -3.06
N ARG A 118 5.62 -13.69 -3.81
CA ARG A 118 6.61 -12.99 -4.64
C ARG A 118 7.45 -11.98 -3.86
N TYR A 119 6.83 -11.21 -2.98
CA TYR A 119 7.42 -10.00 -2.38
C TYR A 119 7.58 -10.09 -0.84
N GLY A 120 6.90 -11.02 -0.19
CA GLY A 120 6.85 -11.11 1.28
C GLY A 120 8.21 -11.36 1.95
N ASN A 121 9.15 -12.01 1.26
CA ASN A 121 10.50 -12.25 1.77
C ASN A 121 11.49 -11.12 1.43
N MET A 122 11.10 -10.14 0.62
CA MET A 122 11.96 -9.01 0.27
C MET A 122 12.12 -8.07 1.46
N THR A 123 13.29 -7.46 1.57
CA THR A 123 13.53 -6.37 2.51
C THR A 123 12.79 -5.10 2.09
N ALA A 124 12.63 -4.15 2.99
CA ALA A 124 12.04 -2.85 2.67
C ALA A 124 12.80 -2.13 1.54
N SER A 125 14.13 -2.23 1.51
CA SER A 125 14.97 -1.63 0.46
C SER A 125 14.75 -2.27 -0.91
N GLU A 126 14.64 -3.60 -0.97
CA GLU A 126 14.34 -4.31 -2.22
C GLU A 126 12.95 -3.94 -2.74
N LEU A 127 11.93 -3.82 -1.87
CA LEU A 127 10.60 -3.38 -2.25
C LEU A 127 10.58 -1.93 -2.74
N VAL A 128 11.34 -1.04 -2.12
CA VAL A 128 11.55 0.32 -2.64
C VAL A 128 12.11 0.26 -4.06
N SER A 129 13.16 -0.53 -4.28
CA SER A 129 13.76 -0.70 -5.62
C SER A 129 12.76 -1.27 -6.64
N GLU A 130 11.91 -2.24 -6.25
CA GLU A 130 10.85 -2.78 -7.12
C GLU A 130 9.85 -1.69 -7.55
N THR A 131 9.38 -0.87 -6.63
CA THR A 131 8.40 0.19 -6.92
C THR A 131 8.98 1.35 -7.71
N HIS A 132 10.33 1.52 -7.72
CA HIS A 132 11.04 2.58 -8.43
C HIS A 132 11.46 2.20 -9.86
N LYS A 133 11.24 0.97 -10.29
CA LYS A 133 11.60 0.54 -11.64
C LYS A 133 10.93 1.42 -12.68
N GLU A 134 11.67 1.74 -13.73
CA GLU A 134 11.14 2.44 -14.88
C GLU A 134 9.91 1.71 -15.45
N GLY A 135 8.86 2.46 -15.75
CA GLY A 135 7.59 1.92 -16.23
C GLY A 135 6.56 1.57 -15.16
N THR A 136 6.92 1.55 -13.86
CA THR A 136 5.93 1.43 -12.76
C THR A 136 5.03 2.67 -12.70
N LEU A 137 3.84 2.53 -12.10
CA LEU A 137 2.94 3.68 -11.93
C LEU A 137 3.57 4.78 -11.06
N TRP A 138 4.28 4.38 -10.01
CA TRP A 138 5.03 5.33 -9.18
C TRP A 138 6.04 6.12 -10.02
N TYR A 139 6.90 5.41 -10.81
CA TYR A 139 7.93 6.04 -11.63
C TYR A 139 7.33 7.01 -12.65
N ARG A 140 6.29 6.58 -13.38
CA ARG A 140 5.62 7.42 -14.38
C ARG A 140 4.99 8.66 -13.76
N THR A 141 4.34 8.52 -12.61
CA THR A 141 3.75 9.67 -11.90
C THR A 141 4.83 10.61 -11.39
N ALA A 142 5.92 10.10 -10.80
CA ALA A 142 7.05 10.89 -10.34
C ALA A 142 7.74 11.64 -11.48
N ALA A 143 7.97 10.98 -12.63
CA ALA A 143 8.59 11.58 -13.81
C ALA A 143 7.74 12.73 -14.37
N ARG A 144 6.43 12.51 -14.54
CA ARG A 144 5.50 13.53 -15.05
C ARG A 144 5.38 14.74 -14.14
N ALA A 145 5.46 14.53 -12.83
CA ALA A 145 5.40 15.60 -11.84
C ALA A 145 6.77 16.30 -11.60
N GLY A 146 7.83 15.87 -12.29
CA GLY A 146 9.19 16.42 -12.08
C GLY A 146 9.84 16.03 -10.76
N LEU A 147 9.26 15.06 -10.03
CA LEU A 147 9.70 14.67 -8.69
C LEU A 147 10.98 13.83 -8.69
N LEU A 148 11.30 13.11 -9.79
CA LEU A 148 12.51 12.28 -9.85
C LEU A 148 13.78 13.09 -9.62
N GLU A 149 13.88 14.28 -10.23
CA GLU A 149 15.02 15.17 -10.08
C GLU A 149 15.07 15.78 -8.68
N ALA A 150 13.92 16.22 -8.13
CA ALA A 150 13.81 16.78 -6.79
C ALA A 150 14.18 15.74 -5.71
N PHE A 151 13.75 14.50 -5.87
CA PHE A 151 14.13 13.40 -4.97
C PHE A 151 15.63 13.07 -5.03
N ASN A 152 16.21 13.06 -6.26
CA ASN A 152 17.64 12.82 -6.42
C ASN A 152 18.51 13.93 -5.83
N LYS A 153 18.03 15.18 -5.86
CA LYS A 153 18.70 16.34 -5.24
C LYS A 153 18.39 16.49 -3.74
N HIS A 154 17.54 15.62 -3.17
CA HIS A 154 17.06 15.74 -1.78
C HIS A 154 16.35 17.09 -1.48
N GLU A 155 15.72 17.70 -2.48
CA GLU A 155 14.96 18.95 -2.32
C GLU A 155 13.61 18.70 -1.59
N CYS A 156 13.06 17.50 -1.73
CA CYS A 156 11.91 17.02 -0.97
C CYS A 156 12.00 15.50 -0.76
N ASN A 157 11.22 14.96 0.18
CA ASN A 157 11.13 13.52 0.44
C ASN A 157 9.70 12.97 0.33
N ASN A 158 8.71 13.84 0.16
CA ASN A 158 7.30 13.51 -0.02
C ASN A 158 6.64 14.47 -1.01
N SER A 159 5.47 14.10 -1.48
CA SER A 159 4.61 14.94 -2.30
C SER A 159 3.13 14.58 -2.04
N ASP A 160 2.22 15.42 -2.50
CA ASP A 160 0.78 15.17 -2.51
C ASP A 160 0.27 14.60 -3.85
N GLN A 161 1.21 14.28 -4.77
CA GLN A 161 0.87 13.67 -6.05
C GLN A 161 0.36 12.24 -5.83
N GLN A 162 -0.90 12.01 -6.20
CA GLN A 162 -1.52 10.70 -6.08
C GLN A 162 -1.21 9.84 -7.31
N ILE A 163 -1.01 8.55 -7.06
CA ILE A 163 -0.86 7.54 -8.10
C ILE A 163 -2.24 7.23 -8.66
N ASN A 164 -2.39 7.40 -9.97
CA ASN A 164 -3.62 7.06 -10.68
C ASN A 164 -3.50 5.67 -11.30
N PHE A 165 -4.17 4.69 -10.71
CA PHE A 165 -4.15 3.30 -11.20
C PHE A 165 -4.78 3.15 -12.59
N THR A 166 -5.70 4.03 -12.99
CA THR A 166 -6.35 3.92 -14.30
C THR A 166 -5.43 4.28 -15.48
N GLU A 167 -4.24 4.84 -15.25
CA GLU A 167 -3.29 5.20 -16.31
C GLU A 167 -2.71 4.01 -17.09
N ALA A 168 -2.81 2.82 -16.56
CA ALA A 168 -2.35 1.59 -17.20
C ALA A 168 -3.51 0.72 -17.73
N MET A 169 -4.74 1.25 -17.73
CA MET A 169 -5.95 0.55 -18.15
C MET A 169 -6.43 1.05 -19.52
N SER A 170 -7.24 0.26 -20.21
CA SER A 170 -8.06 0.75 -21.33
C SER A 170 -9.13 1.72 -20.83
N ASP A 171 -9.70 2.55 -21.71
CA ASP A 171 -10.73 3.52 -21.32
C ASP A 171 -11.94 2.85 -20.64
N CYS A 172 -12.41 1.71 -21.16
CA CYS A 172 -13.49 0.93 -20.58
C CYS A 172 -13.14 0.43 -19.17
N ALA A 173 -11.97 -0.21 -19.01
CA ALA A 173 -11.52 -0.71 -17.72
C ALA A 173 -11.29 0.43 -16.69
N ALA A 174 -10.86 1.60 -17.16
CA ALA A 174 -10.70 2.76 -16.32
C ALA A 174 -12.03 3.35 -15.84
N GLU A 175 -13.09 3.23 -16.63
CA GLU A 175 -14.45 3.62 -16.25
C GLU A 175 -15.00 2.65 -15.19
N ASP A 176 -14.93 1.34 -15.43
CA ASP A 176 -15.32 0.29 -14.47
C ASP A 176 -14.62 0.46 -13.12
N TYR A 177 -13.30 0.74 -13.14
CA TYR A 177 -12.53 0.99 -11.92
C TYR A 177 -13.02 2.21 -11.14
N ARG A 178 -13.33 3.33 -11.84
CA ARG A 178 -13.84 4.54 -11.17
C ARG A 178 -15.21 4.33 -10.57
N GLU A 179 -16.08 3.56 -11.24
CA GLU A 179 -17.40 3.21 -10.71
C GLU A 179 -17.31 2.34 -9.45
N SER A 180 -16.31 1.45 -9.37
CA SER A 180 -16.08 0.58 -8.22
C SER A 180 -15.55 1.32 -6.97
N LEU A 181 -15.08 2.58 -7.12
CA LEU A 181 -14.63 3.41 -5.99
C LEU A 181 -15.78 4.19 -5.31
N ASN A 182 -16.99 4.23 -5.90
CA ASN A 182 -18.14 4.94 -5.38
C ASN A 182 -19.12 4.00 -4.65
#